data_bed287b8d3f7a12d85d3864c4a0bb27e
#
_entry.id   bed287b8d3f7a12d85d3864c4a0bb27e
#
_cell.length_a   1.000
_cell.length_b   1.000
_cell.length_c   1.000
_cell.angle_alpha   90.00
_cell.angle_beta   90.00
_cell.angle_gamma   90.00
#
_symmetry.space_group_name_H-M   'P 1'
#
loop_
_entity.id
_entity.type
_entity.pdbx_description
1 polymer ?
#
loop_
_entity_poly.entity_id
_entity_poly.type
_entity_poly.pdbx_seq_one_letter_code
_entity_poly.pdbx_strand_id
1 'polypeptide(L)'
;MKICFLSKDYSYNGGGERMLCNLANELSRFCNVTIVSFDFSEKKSIYKLNSEIGFIDAKIQRRRINFFTKFDYVKYIKTHSDFFDSFDFIIGVGIICNLVLSYCSSKLKAKTVGWEHFCYDGTPFYQKVLRKILFKKLSQVVILTNRDLEKYKKINRNTNVIYNFTNMEFRKSPNFQNKQFLFVGRLSKQKGFSDLCKIIRKFCKKNYDWNFRIIGNGEYKTDFEKFIESENLENRINWSLVSKDIQTEMENSSCLLMTSKFEGLPMVLIEAGVCALPAISYDTPTGPSDIISDSKSGLIVSFHNQKYFVECMLQFVHDFELQQKLSDGAKEESEKFCKQNILCQWKEILN
;
A
#
# COMPACT_ATOMS: atom_id res chain seq x y z
N MET A 1 -17.07 -2.93 22.52
CA MET A 1 -15.73 -3.37 22.15
C MET A 1 -14.81 -2.17 22.08
N LYS A 2 -13.60 -2.27 22.64
CA LYS A 2 -12.57 -1.22 22.66
C LYS A 2 -11.34 -1.72 21.92
N ILE A 3 -10.86 -0.95 20.94
CA ILE A 3 -9.73 -1.30 20.07
C ILE A 3 -8.66 -0.23 20.16
N CYS A 4 -7.42 -0.64 20.36
CA CYS A 4 -6.25 0.23 20.33
C CYS A 4 -5.38 -0.09 19.12
N PHE A 5 -5.08 0.89 18.27
CA PHE A 5 -4.07 0.78 17.23
C PHE A 5 -2.75 1.37 17.70
N LEU A 6 -1.67 0.64 17.48
CA LEU A 6 -0.31 1.13 17.72
C LEU A 6 0.32 1.52 16.40
N SER A 7 0.61 2.80 16.22
CA SER A 7 1.34 3.34 15.06
C SER A 7 2.72 3.82 15.49
N LYS A 8 3.70 3.66 14.60
CA LYS A 8 5.02 4.23 14.83
C LYS A 8 4.96 5.75 14.78
N ASP A 9 4.44 6.30 13.70
CA ASP A 9 4.32 7.74 13.46
C ASP A 9 3.10 7.99 12.56
N TYR A 10 1.99 8.38 13.16
CA TYR A 10 0.74 8.64 12.43
C TYR A 10 0.84 9.85 11.47
N SER A 11 1.80 10.75 11.68
CA SER A 11 2.01 11.92 10.82
C SER A 11 2.69 11.60 9.49
N TYR A 12 3.20 10.36 9.33
CA TYR A 12 3.84 9.93 8.09
C TYR A 12 2.81 9.72 6.99
N ASN A 13 3.07 10.28 5.79
CA ASN A 13 2.15 10.20 4.66
C ASN A 13 2.43 8.94 3.82
N GLY A 14 2.18 7.78 4.40
CA GLY A 14 2.37 6.47 3.77
C GLY A 14 1.08 5.70 3.53
N GLY A 15 1.18 4.60 2.80
CA GLY A 15 0.04 3.71 2.54
C GLY A 15 -0.47 3.02 3.80
N GLY A 16 0.43 2.68 4.75
CA GLY A 16 0.06 2.06 6.02
C GLY A 16 -0.76 2.99 6.91
N GLU A 17 -0.33 4.25 7.05
CA GLU A 17 -1.03 5.27 7.83
C GLU A 17 -2.37 5.64 7.21
N ARG A 18 -2.46 5.68 5.86
CA ARG A 18 -3.73 5.85 5.15
C ARG A 18 -4.69 4.71 5.49
N MET A 19 -4.22 3.48 5.45
CA MET A 19 -5.05 2.31 5.76
C MET A 19 -5.45 2.24 7.22
N LEU A 20 -4.54 2.60 8.15
CA LEU A 20 -4.87 2.75 9.56
C LEU A 20 -6.01 3.75 9.75
N CYS A 21 -5.91 4.95 9.13
CA CYS A 21 -6.95 5.96 9.19
C CYS A 21 -8.29 5.45 8.64
N ASN A 22 -8.27 4.84 7.46
CA ASN A 22 -9.48 4.31 6.82
C ASN A 22 -10.15 3.24 7.69
N LEU A 23 -9.39 2.27 8.20
CA LEU A 23 -9.92 1.20 9.03
C LEU A 23 -10.42 1.72 10.37
N ALA A 24 -9.67 2.60 11.03
CA ALA A 24 -10.06 3.22 12.29
C ALA A 24 -11.38 4.00 12.16
N ASN A 25 -11.53 4.80 11.09
CA ASN A 25 -12.75 5.55 10.82
C ASN A 25 -13.97 4.64 10.57
N GLU A 26 -13.79 3.51 9.87
CA GLU A 26 -14.90 2.58 9.66
C GLU A 26 -15.25 1.80 10.94
N LEU A 27 -14.25 1.40 11.72
CA LEU A 27 -14.48 0.69 12.98
C LEU A 27 -15.07 1.61 14.06
N SER A 28 -14.76 2.92 14.08
CA SER A 28 -15.30 3.87 15.06
C SER A 28 -16.81 4.01 15.01
N ARG A 29 -17.44 3.61 13.90
CA ARG A 29 -18.91 3.62 13.77
C ARG A 29 -19.63 2.62 14.69
N PHE A 30 -18.92 1.62 15.22
CA PHE A 30 -19.50 0.55 16.05
C PHE A 30 -18.59 0.07 17.20
N CYS A 31 -17.40 0.64 17.34
CA CYS A 31 -16.42 0.32 18.38
C CYS A 31 -15.79 1.60 18.95
N ASN A 32 -15.33 1.54 20.18
CA ASN A 32 -14.49 2.60 20.73
C ASN A 32 -13.05 2.39 20.23
N VAL A 33 -12.60 3.27 19.36
CA VAL A 33 -11.27 3.20 18.73
C VAL A 33 -10.33 4.23 19.33
N THR A 34 -9.11 3.81 19.67
CA THR A 34 -8.03 4.70 20.08
C THR A 34 -6.78 4.41 19.25
N ILE A 35 -6.08 5.45 18.82
CA ILE A 35 -4.78 5.34 18.14
C ILE A 35 -3.70 5.89 19.09
N VAL A 36 -2.67 5.08 19.32
CA VAL A 36 -1.45 5.50 20.03
C VAL A 36 -0.33 5.62 19.00
N SER A 37 0.18 6.84 18.80
CA SER A 37 1.35 7.12 17.97
C SER A 37 2.58 7.23 18.87
N PHE A 38 3.62 6.44 18.63
CA PHE A 38 4.80 6.42 19.48
C PHE A 38 5.73 7.60 19.24
N ASP A 39 6.06 7.86 17.97
CA ASP A 39 6.97 8.94 17.62
C ASP A 39 6.25 10.29 17.63
N PHE A 40 6.87 11.25 18.31
CA PHE A 40 6.43 12.64 18.22
C PHE A 40 6.79 13.22 16.85
N SER A 41 5.83 13.85 16.22
CA SER A 41 6.02 14.66 15.01
C SER A 41 5.25 15.97 15.15
N GLU A 42 5.91 17.08 14.84
CA GLU A 42 5.25 18.40 14.73
C GLU A 42 4.35 18.50 13.50
N LYS A 43 4.46 17.55 12.55
CA LYS A 43 3.68 17.52 11.32
C LYS A 43 2.29 16.97 11.60
N LYS A 44 1.27 17.67 11.13
CA LYS A 44 -0.10 17.13 11.12
C LYS A 44 -0.22 16.05 10.04
N SER A 45 -0.90 14.97 10.36
CA SER A 45 -1.30 13.97 9.36
C SER A 45 -2.22 14.62 8.32
N ILE A 46 -2.06 14.22 7.06
CA ILE A 46 -3.00 14.58 5.98
C ILE A 46 -4.27 13.72 6.04
N TYR A 47 -4.23 12.59 6.75
CA TYR A 47 -5.36 11.69 6.89
C TYR A 47 -6.22 12.13 8.09
N LYS A 48 -7.50 12.39 7.83
CA LYS A 48 -8.45 12.87 8.83
C LYS A 48 -9.05 11.70 9.59
N LEU A 49 -9.02 11.79 10.92
CA LEU A 49 -9.74 10.88 11.80
C LEU A 49 -11.11 11.46 12.15
N ASN A 50 -12.09 10.56 12.33
CA ASN A 50 -13.38 10.92 12.91
C ASN A 50 -13.19 11.44 14.33
N SER A 51 -14.05 12.37 14.75
CA SER A 51 -13.94 13.08 16.04
C SER A 51 -14.08 12.16 17.26
N GLU A 52 -14.75 11.04 17.11
CA GLU A 52 -14.94 10.03 18.16
C GLU A 52 -13.73 9.12 18.39
N ILE A 53 -12.71 9.17 17.52
CA ILE A 53 -11.50 8.36 17.67
C ILE A 53 -10.57 9.02 18.70
N GLY A 54 -10.25 8.31 19.77
CA GLY A 54 -9.24 8.71 20.71
C GLY A 54 -7.86 8.73 20.06
N PHE A 55 -7.09 9.82 20.27
CA PHE A 55 -5.73 9.90 19.76
C PHE A 55 -4.76 10.26 20.88
N ILE A 56 -3.73 9.44 21.06
CA ILE A 56 -2.67 9.63 22.04
C ILE A 56 -1.34 9.70 21.30
N ASP A 57 -0.67 10.84 21.42
CA ASP A 57 0.72 10.97 21.03
C ASP A 57 1.60 10.65 22.25
N ALA A 58 2.32 9.55 22.20
CA ALA A 58 3.21 9.13 23.27
C ALA A 58 4.45 10.02 23.41
N LYS A 59 4.70 10.91 22.46
CA LYS A 59 5.79 11.91 22.46
C LYS A 59 7.17 11.32 22.72
N ILE A 60 7.40 10.10 22.23
CA ILE A 60 8.70 9.46 22.35
C ILE A 60 9.63 10.16 21.36
N GLN A 61 10.49 11.05 21.89
CA GLN A 61 11.39 11.85 21.07
C GLN A 61 12.28 10.98 20.19
N ARG A 62 12.37 11.31 18.90
CA ARG A 62 13.33 10.75 17.95
C ARG A 62 14.76 11.11 18.35
N ARG A 63 15.33 10.44 19.35
CA ARG A 63 16.78 10.26 19.36
C ARG A 63 17.06 9.33 18.17
N ARG A 64 18.07 9.66 17.32
CA ARG A 64 18.44 8.93 16.09
C ARG A 64 17.90 7.50 16.08
N ILE A 65 17.19 7.08 15.02
CA ILE A 65 16.56 5.75 14.88
C ILE A 65 17.63 4.68 15.15
N ASN A 66 17.79 4.28 16.39
CA ASN A 66 18.68 3.24 16.85
C ASN A 66 17.83 2.06 17.33
N PHE A 67 18.42 0.89 17.38
CA PHE A 67 17.83 -0.31 17.99
C PHE A 67 17.19 -0.03 19.37
N PHE A 68 17.72 0.93 20.09
CA PHE A 68 17.25 1.39 21.41
C PHE A 68 15.87 2.08 21.42
N THR A 69 15.41 2.73 20.35
CA THR A 69 14.07 3.34 20.31
C THR A 69 12.94 2.35 20.48
N LYS A 70 13.15 1.09 20.09
CA LYS A 70 12.18 0.00 20.31
C LYS A 70 12.00 -0.34 21.78
N PHE A 71 13.05 -0.16 22.60
CA PHE A 71 12.96 -0.30 24.05
C PHE A 71 12.10 0.76 24.69
N ASP A 72 12.11 2.00 24.17
CA ASP A 72 11.27 3.07 24.68
C ASP A 72 9.79 2.78 24.41
N TYR A 73 9.44 2.21 23.25
CA TYR A 73 8.06 1.77 22.94
C TYR A 73 7.63 0.63 23.88
N VAL A 74 8.50 -0.35 24.12
CA VAL A 74 8.25 -1.44 25.08
C VAL A 74 8.07 -0.88 26.48
N LYS A 75 8.93 0.07 26.90
CA LYS A 75 8.83 0.73 28.20
C LYS A 75 7.50 1.46 28.33
N TYR A 76 7.10 2.22 27.30
CA TYR A 76 5.83 2.94 27.29
C TYR A 76 4.64 1.99 27.51
N ILE A 77 4.55 0.88 26.75
CA ILE A 77 3.47 -0.10 26.95
C ILE A 77 3.48 -0.68 28.37
N LYS A 78 4.66 -1.02 28.90
CA LYS A 78 4.77 -1.60 30.26
C LYS A 78 4.40 -0.63 31.37
N THR A 79 4.76 0.66 31.23
CA THR A 79 4.45 1.68 32.24
C THR A 79 2.98 2.11 32.20
N HIS A 80 2.27 1.87 31.09
CA HIS A 80 0.86 2.16 30.93
C HIS A 80 0.02 0.88 30.76
N SER A 81 0.44 -0.22 31.40
CA SER A 81 -0.23 -1.55 31.27
C SER A 81 -1.72 -1.47 31.55
N ASP A 82 -2.14 -0.78 32.62
CA ASP A 82 -3.55 -0.65 33.01
C ASP A 82 -4.38 0.04 31.91
N PHE A 83 -3.81 1.04 31.23
CA PHE A 83 -4.45 1.66 30.08
C PHE A 83 -4.63 0.64 28.95
N PHE A 84 -3.58 -0.11 28.59
CA PHE A 84 -3.64 -1.10 27.52
C PHE A 84 -4.53 -2.29 27.87
N ASP A 85 -4.61 -2.68 29.14
CA ASP A 85 -5.48 -3.75 29.64
C ASP A 85 -6.97 -3.38 29.63
N SER A 86 -7.30 -2.10 29.40
CA SER A 86 -8.68 -1.63 29.24
C SER A 86 -9.27 -1.90 27.87
N PHE A 87 -8.45 -2.35 26.88
CA PHE A 87 -8.88 -2.68 25.53
C PHE A 87 -9.15 -4.19 25.37
N ASP A 88 -10.10 -4.51 24.50
CA ASP A 88 -10.37 -5.89 24.09
C ASP A 88 -9.32 -6.36 23.07
N PHE A 89 -8.91 -5.45 22.16
CA PHE A 89 -7.90 -5.72 21.14
C PHE A 89 -6.86 -4.61 21.05
N ILE A 90 -5.61 -5.02 20.85
CA ILE A 90 -4.50 -4.12 20.50
C ILE A 90 -3.93 -4.57 19.16
N ILE A 91 -3.95 -3.67 18.18
CA ILE A 91 -3.52 -3.93 16.81
C ILE A 91 -2.23 -3.16 16.54
N GLY A 92 -1.13 -3.86 16.34
CA GLY A 92 0.11 -3.25 15.88
C GLY A 92 0.08 -3.01 14.38
N VAL A 93 0.47 -1.81 13.93
CA VAL A 93 0.48 -1.43 12.52
C VAL A 93 1.93 -1.42 12.01
N GLY A 94 2.24 -2.37 11.14
CA GLY A 94 3.56 -2.55 10.56
C GLY A 94 4.58 -3.20 11.49
N ILE A 95 5.71 -3.62 10.92
CA ILE A 95 6.68 -4.52 11.54
C ILE A 95 7.20 -4.05 12.91
N ILE A 96 7.45 -2.74 13.09
CA ILE A 96 8.03 -2.23 14.34
C ILE A 96 7.01 -2.34 15.47
N CYS A 97 5.79 -1.87 15.28
CA CYS A 97 4.72 -1.96 16.27
C CYS A 97 4.37 -3.42 16.57
N ASN A 98 4.36 -4.28 15.55
CA ASN A 98 4.11 -5.71 15.71
C ASN A 98 5.18 -6.42 16.53
N LEU A 99 6.46 -6.12 16.35
CA LEU A 99 7.56 -6.67 17.16
C LEU A 99 7.46 -6.20 18.62
N VAL A 100 7.17 -4.92 18.86
CA VAL A 100 6.99 -4.36 20.19
C VAL A 100 5.79 -4.99 20.88
N LEU A 101 4.65 -5.06 20.20
CA LEU A 101 3.43 -5.67 20.70
C LEU A 101 3.65 -7.16 21.02
N SER A 102 4.29 -7.90 20.13
CA SER A 102 4.62 -9.31 20.34
C SER A 102 5.48 -9.53 21.59
N TYR A 103 6.43 -8.64 21.84
CA TYR A 103 7.28 -8.72 23.03
C TYR A 103 6.49 -8.46 24.32
N CYS A 104 5.50 -7.58 24.27
CA CYS A 104 4.66 -7.22 25.42
C CYS A 104 3.45 -8.14 25.61
N SER A 105 3.05 -8.91 24.59
CA SER A 105 1.76 -9.63 24.51
C SER A 105 1.47 -10.53 25.73
N SER A 106 2.48 -11.22 26.27
CA SER A 106 2.30 -12.09 27.45
C SER A 106 1.97 -11.36 28.76
N LYS A 107 2.06 -10.03 28.77
CA LYS A 107 1.78 -9.17 29.93
C LYS A 107 0.50 -8.34 29.75
N LEU A 108 -0.17 -8.47 28.63
CA LEU A 108 -1.39 -7.75 28.27
C LEU A 108 -2.58 -8.70 28.34
N LYS A 109 -3.70 -8.24 28.88
CA LYS A 109 -4.97 -8.97 28.89
C LYS A 109 -5.67 -8.93 27.54
N ALA A 110 -5.46 -7.85 26.78
CA ALA A 110 -6.04 -7.64 25.47
C ALA A 110 -5.57 -8.71 24.45
N LYS A 111 -6.44 -9.12 23.55
CA LYS A 111 -6.03 -9.91 22.37
C LYS A 111 -5.12 -9.06 21.47
N THR A 112 -4.00 -9.61 21.06
CA THR A 112 -2.97 -8.89 20.30
C THR A 112 -2.98 -9.30 18.83
N VAL A 113 -3.11 -8.35 17.91
CA VAL A 113 -3.15 -8.56 16.47
C VAL A 113 -1.97 -7.83 15.80
N GLY A 114 -1.17 -8.55 15.03
CA GLY A 114 -0.11 -7.93 14.23
C GLY A 114 -0.59 -7.69 12.81
N TRP A 115 -0.72 -6.43 12.38
CA TRP A 115 -1.11 -6.07 11.03
C TRP A 115 0.11 -5.66 10.20
N GLU A 116 0.51 -6.53 9.28
CA GLU A 116 1.70 -6.36 8.44
C GLU A 116 1.36 -5.62 7.14
N HIS A 117 2.16 -4.60 6.81
CA HIS A 117 2.00 -3.79 5.61
C HIS A 117 3.09 -3.99 4.55
N PHE A 118 4.09 -4.80 4.86
CA PHE A 118 5.21 -5.09 3.95
C PHE A 118 5.31 -6.57 3.65
N CYS A 119 5.83 -6.91 2.46
CA CYS A 119 6.10 -8.28 2.10
C CYS A 119 7.16 -8.92 3.02
N TYR A 120 7.02 -10.21 3.26
CA TYR A 120 7.94 -10.96 4.12
C TYR A 120 9.40 -10.86 3.64
N ASP A 121 9.62 -11.04 2.34
CA ASP A 121 10.97 -11.10 1.75
C ASP A 121 11.62 -9.73 1.61
N GLY A 122 10.86 -8.65 1.49
CA GLY A 122 11.35 -7.28 1.39
C GLY A 122 11.90 -6.70 2.70
N THR A 123 11.88 -7.47 3.81
CA THR A 123 12.40 -7.00 5.09
C THR A 123 13.82 -7.50 5.35
N PRO A 124 14.67 -6.73 6.07
CA PRO A 124 16.01 -7.15 6.45
C PRO A 124 16.05 -8.48 7.21
N PHE A 125 17.15 -9.23 7.06
CA PHE A 125 17.30 -10.55 7.66
C PHE A 125 17.02 -10.59 9.18
N TYR A 126 17.52 -9.61 9.93
CA TYR A 126 17.31 -9.54 11.39
C TYR A 126 15.82 -9.39 11.75
N GLN A 127 15.03 -8.68 10.93
CA GLN A 127 13.59 -8.55 11.14
C GLN A 127 12.87 -9.89 10.88
N LYS A 128 13.31 -10.65 9.88
CA LYS A 128 12.79 -11.99 9.61
C LYS A 128 13.03 -12.93 10.79
N VAL A 129 14.22 -12.87 11.40
CA VAL A 129 14.56 -13.66 12.62
C VAL A 129 13.68 -13.25 13.80
N LEU A 130 13.60 -11.94 14.08
CA LEU A 130 12.78 -11.44 15.18
C LEU A 130 11.29 -11.79 14.99
N ARG A 131 10.78 -11.70 13.76
CA ARG A 131 9.41 -12.08 13.41
C ARG A 131 9.17 -13.57 13.73
N LYS A 132 10.08 -14.46 13.34
CA LYS A 132 9.98 -15.90 13.64
C LYS A 132 9.94 -16.20 15.14
N ILE A 133 10.63 -15.42 15.96
CA ILE A 133 10.69 -15.63 17.42
C ILE A 133 9.49 -15.01 18.11
N LEU A 134 9.10 -13.80 17.73
CA LEU A 134 8.16 -12.98 18.49
C LEU A 134 6.71 -13.16 18.04
N PHE A 135 6.43 -13.20 16.72
CA PHE A 135 5.04 -13.20 16.23
C PHE A 135 4.21 -14.42 16.63
N LYS A 136 4.86 -15.53 17.00
CA LYS A 136 4.17 -16.69 17.61
C LYS A 136 3.46 -16.36 18.94
N LYS A 137 3.79 -15.22 19.57
CA LYS A 137 3.18 -14.75 20.82
C LYS A 137 1.94 -13.88 20.59
N LEU A 138 1.72 -13.41 19.36
CA LEU A 138 0.52 -12.67 19.02
C LEU A 138 -0.69 -13.61 18.98
N SER A 139 -1.85 -13.10 19.36
CA SER A 139 -3.11 -13.85 19.25
C SER A 139 -3.43 -14.15 17.79
N GLN A 140 -3.17 -13.19 16.89
CA GLN A 140 -3.40 -13.30 15.45
C GLN A 140 -2.41 -12.44 14.67
N VAL A 141 -2.22 -12.80 13.39
CA VAL A 141 -1.46 -11.99 12.41
C VAL A 141 -2.34 -11.76 11.20
N VAL A 142 -2.44 -10.52 10.77
CA VAL A 142 -3.09 -10.10 9.52
C VAL A 142 -2.02 -9.70 8.53
N ILE A 143 -2.07 -10.29 7.36
CA ILE A 143 -1.18 -10.00 6.22
C ILE A 143 -2.00 -9.59 5.00
N LEU A 144 -1.35 -8.98 4.00
CA LEU A 144 -2.03 -8.36 2.87
C LEU A 144 -2.04 -9.22 1.59
N THR A 145 -1.34 -10.38 1.56
CA THR A 145 -1.19 -11.16 0.33
C THR A 145 -1.18 -12.65 0.58
N ASN A 146 -1.77 -13.42 -0.35
CA ASN A 146 -1.75 -14.88 -0.28
C ASN A 146 -0.34 -15.46 -0.48
N ARG A 147 0.53 -14.77 -1.23
CA ARG A 147 1.93 -15.21 -1.45
C ARG A 147 2.74 -15.33 -0.17
N ASP A 148 2.43 -14.55 0.85
CA ASP A 148 3.13 -14.61 2.14
C ASP A 148 2.46 -15.55 3.15
N LEU A 149 1.24 -16.06 2.89
CA LEU A 149 0.42 -16.80 3.85
C LEU A 149 1.16 -18.02 4.45
N GLU A 150 1.74 -18.86 3.61
CA GLU A 150 2.44 -20.06 4.08
C GLU A 150 3.67 -19.75 4.93
N LYS A 151 4.36 -18.63 4.64
CA LYS A 151 5.51 -18.18 5.43
C LYS A 151 5.09 -17.72 6.82
N TYR A 152 3.97 -17.00 6.91
CA TYR A 152 3.44 -16.51 8.19
C TYR A 152 2.74 -17.60 9.00
N LYS A 153 1.99 -18.52 8.37
CA LYS A 153 1.39 -19.67 9.04
C LYS A 153 2.42 -20.58 9.75
N LYS A 154 3.63 -20.70 9.18
CA LYS A 154 4.76 -21.38 9.83
C LYS A 154 5.24 -20.67 11.12
N ILE A 155 4.92 -19.39 11.29
CA ILE A 155 5.29 -18.59 12.46
C ILE A 155 4.13 -18.52 13.45
N ASN A 156 2.95 -18.19 12.95
CA ASN A 156 1.72 -18.10 13.73
C ASN A 156 0.57 -18.75 12.95
N ARG A 157 0.00 -19.84 13.49
CA ARG A 157 -1.08 -20.59 12.82
C ARG A 157 -2.35 -19.73 12.62
N ASN A 158 -2.58 -18.75 13.50
CA ASN A 158 -3.70 -17.82 13.42
C ASN A 158 -3.34 -16.63 12.49
N THR A 159 -2.90 -16.94 11.28
CA THR A 159 -2.61 -15.92 10.25
C THR A 159 -3.75 -15.86 9.25
N ASN A 160 -4.26 -14.65 9.03
CA ASN A 160 -5.34 -14.36 8.10
C ASN A 160 -4.84 -13.41 6.99
N VAL A 161 -5.32 -13.61 5.77
CA VAL A 161 -5.13 -12.65 4.68
C VAL A 161 -6.34 -11.73 4.68
N ILE A 162 -6.12 -10.45 4.96
CA ILE A 162 -7.13 -9.41 4.83
C ILE A 162 -6.52 -8.30 3.98
N TYR A 163 -7.07 -8.10 2.81
CA TYR A 163 -6.61 -7.08 1.89
C TYR A 163 -6.89 -5.68 2.41
N ASN A 164 -6.19 -4.70 1.87
CA ASN A 164 -6.55 -3.31 2.03
C ASN A 164 -7.76 -2.99 1.12
N PHE A 165 -8.51 -1.95 1.48
CA PHE A 165 -9.60 -1.42 0.68
C PHE A 165 -9.36 0.04 0.31
N THR A 166 -10.09 0.54 -0.68
CA THR A 166 -10.14 1.98 -1.02
C THR A 166 -11.53 2.54 -0.73
N ASN A 167 -11.59 3.85 -0.51
CA ASN A 167 -12.87 4.58 -0.45
C ASN A 167 -13.32 5.09 -1.82
N MET A 168 -12.57 4.79 -2.87
CA MET A 168 -12.99 5.07 -4.24
C MET A 168 -14.17 4.18 -4.61
N GLU A 169 -15.07 4.71 -5.43
CA GLU A 169 -16.22 4.00 -5.98
C GLU A 169 -16.19 4.12 -7.50
N PHE A 170 -16.67 3.10 -8.17
CA PHE A 170 -16.78 3.15 -9.63
C PHE A 170 -17.74 4.28 -10.06
N ARG A 171 -17.28 5.18 -10.91
CA ARG A 171 -18.08 6.29 -11.45
C ARG A 171 -18.33 6.12 -12.95
N LYS A 172 -17.29 5.83 -13.71
CA LYS A 172 -17.31 5.64 -15.16
C LYS A 172 -16.14 4.78 -15.63
N SER A 173 -16.28 4.17 -16.79
CA SER A 173 -15.18 3.46 -17.45
C SER A 173 -14.10 4.43 -17.93
N PRO A 174 -12.84 3.98 -18.05
CA PRO A 174 -11.74 4.80 -18.56
C PRO A 174 -11.97 5.17 -20.02
N ASN A 175 -11.42 6.32 -20.42
CA ASN A 175 -11.50 6.77 -21.81
C ASN A 175 -10.24 6.38 -22.59
N PHE A 176 -10.30 5.31 -23.37
CA PHE A 176 -9.19 4.83 -24.18
C PHE A 176 -8.80 5.78 -25.32
N GLN A 177 -9.70 6.68 -25.73
CA GLN A 177 -9.42 7.69 -26.78
C GLN A 177 -8.44 8.77 -26.30
N ASN A 178 -8.25 8.91 -24.99
CA ASN A 178 -7.27 9.83 -24.42
C ASN A 178 -5.83 9.41 -24.70
N LYS A 179 -5.60 8.15 -25.07
CA LYS A 179 -4.28 7.59 -25.42
C LYS A 179 -3.21 7.95 -24.37
N GLN A 180 -3.54 7.74 -23.10
CA GLN A 180 -2.72 8.20 -21.99
C GLN A 180 -2.37 7.05 -21.03
N PHE A 181 -1.08 6.83 -20.82
CA PHE A 181 -0.57 6.01 -19.72
C PHE A 181 -0.46 6.84 -18.45
N LEU A 182 -0.86 6.26 -17.33
CA LEU A 182 -0.78 6.88 -16.01
C LEU A 182 0.30 6.21 -15.16
N PHE A 183 1.10 7.00 -14.46
CA PHE A 183 1.92 6.55 -13.35
C PHE A 183 1.61 7.38 -12.11
N VAL A 184 1.33 6.72 -10.99
CA VAL A 184 1.08 7.36 -9.69
C VAL A 184 2.00 6.77 -8.64
N GLY A 185 2.91 7.57 -8.11
CA GLY A 185 3.83 7.10 -7.07
C GLY A 185 5.03 8.00 -6.85
N ARG A 186 5.74 7.79 -5.73
CA ARG A 186 6.97 8.54 -5.46
C ARG A 186 8.01 8.28 -6.55
N LEU A 187 8.68 9.33 -6.99
CA LEU A 187 9.85 9.21 -7.88
C LEU A 187 11.04 8.70 -7.04
N SER A 188 11.09 7.39 -6.83
CA SER A 188 12.03 6.74 -5.92
C SER A 188 12.56 5.42 -6.49
N LYS A 189 13.66 4.94 -5.91
CA LYS A 189 14.23 3.64 -6.25
C LYS A 189 13.23 2.49 -6.05
N GLN A 190 12.41 2.57 -5.00
CA GLN A 190 11.38 1.56 -4.71
C GLN A 190 10.34 1.49 -5.83
N LYS A 191 9.86 2.62 -6.33
CA LYS A 191 8.86 2.69 -7.40
C LYS A 191 9.44 2.42 -8.80
N GLY A 192 10.72 2.06 -8.89
CA GLY A 192 11.35 1.67 -10.14
C GLY A 192 11.54 2.82 -11.13
N PHE A 193 11.78 4.03 -10.62
CA PHE A 193 11.91 5.24 -11.45
C PHE A 193 12.86 5.07 -12.65
N SER A 194 14.05 4.47 -12.43
CA SER A 194 15.01 4.22 -13.53
C SER A 194 14.43 3.32 -14.63
N ASP A 195 13.63 2.33 -14.27
CA ASP A 195 12.99 1.44 -15.25
C ASP A 195 11.86 2.16 -15.98
N LEU A 196 11.08 2.97 -15.26
CA LEU A 196 10.03 3.81 -15.86
C LEU A 196 10.61 4.68 -16.98
N CYS A 197 11.68 5.44 -16.72
CA CYS A 197 12.34 6.28 -17.72
C CYS A 197 12.84 5.47 -18.94
N LYS A 198 13.44 4.30 -18.70
CA LYS A 198 13.91 3.44 -19.80
C LYS A 198 12.75 2.87 -20.63
N ILE A 199 11.65 2.52 -20.00
CA ILE A 199 10.44 2.03 -20.67
C ILE A 199 9.83 3.15 -21.50
N ILE A 200 9.63 4.35 -20.93
CA ILE A 200 9.12 5.53 -21.65
C ILE A 200 9.98 5.82 -22.89
N ARG A 201 11.31 5.91 -22.71
CA ARG A 201 12.23 6.15 -23.83
C ARG A 201 12.10 5.10 -24.94
N LYS A 202 12.03 3.81 -24.59
CA LYS A 202 11.90 2.73 -25.58
C LYS A 202 10.54 2.74 -26.27
N PHE A 203 9.48 3.05 -25.54
CA PHE A 203 8.13 3.14 -26.09
C PHE A 203 7.98 4.33 -27.05
N CYS A 204 8.45 5.53 -26.65
CA CYS A 204 8.35 6.73 -27.47
C CYS A 204 9.09 6.63 -28.82
N LYS A 205 10.14 5.79 -28.92
CA LYS A 205 10.82 5.49 -30.20
C LYS A 205 9.97 4.67 -31.17
N LYS A 206 8.90 4.02 -30.70
CA LYS A 206 8.04 3.12 -31.48
C LYS A 206 6.60 3.59 -31.61
N ASN A 207 6.19 4.54 -30.79
CA ASN A 207 4.82 5.08 -30.80
C ASN A 207 4.88 6.59 -30.57
N TYR A 208 4.16 7.37 -31.41
CA TYR A 208 4.15 8.83 -31.39
C TYR A 208 2.84 9.44 -30.89
N ASP A 209 1.78 8.63 -30.71
CA ASP A 209 0.43 9.11 -30.44
C ASP A 209 0.03 9.09 -28.95
N TRP A 210 0.72 8.27 -28.15
CA TRP A 210 0.37 8.07 -26.75
C TRP A 210 1.20 8.95 -25.82
N ASN A 211 0.56 9.51 -24.81
CA ASN A 211 1.14 10.40 -23.83
C ASN A 211 1.29 9.72 -22.46
N PHE A 212 2.00 10.38 -21.57
CA PHE A 212 2.22 9.93 -20.20
C PHE A 212 1.74 10.98 -19.21
N ARG A 213 0.85 10.58 -18.31
CA ARG A 213 0.47 11.34 -17.13
C ARG A 213 1.26 10.79 -15.94
N ILE A 214 2.15 11.59 -15.36
CA ILE A 214 2.99 11.19 -14.25
C ILE A 214 2.60 12.00 -13.02
N ILE A 215 2.24 11.33 -11.92
CA ILE A 215 1.86 11.99 -10.66
C ILE A 215 2.78 11.49 -9.57
N GLY A 216 3.62 12.37 -9.07
CA GLY A 216 4.50 12.05 -7.96
C GLY A 216 5.68 12.97 -7.78
N ASN A 217 6.18 12.97 -6.56
CA ASN A 217 7.37 13.67 -6.12
C ASN A 217 8.34 12.65 -5.52
N GLY A 218 9.61 13.01 -5.36
CA GLY A 218 10.59 12.12 -4.74
C GLY A 218 12.03 12.55 -4.94
N GLU A 219 12.93 11.67 -4.52
CA GLU A 219 14.38 11.89 -4.60
C GLU A 219 14.91 12.09 -6.03
N TYR A 220 14.19 11.54 -7.03
CA TYR A 220 14.56 11.64 -8.45
C TYR A 220 13.84 12.77 -9.20
N LYS A 221 13.32 13.79 -8.50
CA LYS A 221 12.65 14.92 -9.14
C LYS A 221 13.52 15.58 -10.21
N THR A 222 14.72 16.00 -9.85
CA THR A 222 15.67 16.68 -10.75
C THR A 222 16.15 15.76 -11.89
N ASP A 223 16.32 14.46 -11.61
CA ASP A 223 16.68 13.50 -12.65
C ASP A 223 15.56 13.33 -13.67
N PHE A 224 14.30 13.45 -13.23
CA PHE A 224 13.15 13.37 -14.13
C PHE A 224 13.01 14.61 -15.00
N GLU A 225 13.24 15.81 -14.46
CA GLU A 225 13.32 17.05 -15.23
C GLU A 225 14.35 16.93 -16.37
N LYS A 226 15.59 16.54 -16.02
CA LYS A 226 16.66 16.31 -17.01
C LYS A 226 16.29 15.23 -18.03
N PHE A 227 15.63 14.15 -17.61
CA PHE A 227 15.20 13.10 -18.52
C PHE A 227 14.19 13.62 -19.56
N ILE A 228 13.20 14.41 -19.15
CA ILE A 228 12.20 14.99 -20.06
C ILE A 228 12.89 15.87 -21.10
N GLU A 229 13.77 16.77 -20.67
CA GLU A 229 14.51 17.67 -21.54
C GLU A 229 15.45 16.91 -22.51
N SER A 230 16.25 15.98 -21.99
CA SER A 230 17.26 15.25 -22.80
C SER A 230 16.66 14.32 -23.86
N GLU A 231 15.40 13.89 -23.67
CA GLU A 231 14.68 13.04 -24.61
C GLU A 231 13.66 13.81 -25.47
N ASN A 232 13.54 15.13 -25.29
CA ASN A 232 12.54 16.03 -25.96
C ASN A 232 11.10 15.51 -25.77
N LEU A 233 10.74 15.22 -24.50
CA LEU A 233 9.44 14.62 -24.13
C LEU A 233 8.47 15.61 -23.48
N GLU A 234 8.70 16.92 -23.53
CA GLU A 234 7.87 17.96 -22.90
C GLU A 234 6.42 17.92 -23.38
N ASN A 235 6.22 17.62 -24.67
CA ASN A 235 4.88 17.50 -25.27
C ASN A 235 4.23 16.11 -25.08
N ARG A 236 4.96 15.13 -24.51
CA ARG A 236 4.52 13.75 -24.32
C ARG A 236 4.30 13.39 -22.87
N ILE A 237 4.90 14.12 -21.93
CA ILE A 237 4.83 13.87 -20.50
C ILE A 237 4.16 15.04 -19.80
N ASN A 238 2.95 14.80 -19.29
CA ASN A 238 2.29 15.72 -18.37
C ASN A 238 2.61 15.27 -16.94
N TRP A 239 3.48 16.01 -16.25
CA TRP A 239 3.93 15.67 -14.90
C TRP A 239 3.47 16.68 -13.86
N SER A 240 2.98 16.17 -12.71
CA SER A 240 2.71 16.97 -11.52
C SER A 240 3.20 16.28 -10.25
N LEU A 241 3.58 17.06 -9.25
CA LEU A 241 4.08 16.54 -7.98
C LEU A 241 3.00 15.84 -7.16
N VAL A 242 1.77 16.34 -7.26
CA VAL A 242 0.57 15.83 -6.57
C VAL A 242 -0.66 16.04 -7.44
N SER A 243 -1.69 15.25 -7.21
CA SER A 243 -3.03 15.52 -7.74
C SER A 243 -4.03 15.62 -6.59
N LYS A 244 -5.03 16.46 -6.74
CA LYS A 244 -6.13 16.63 -5.77
C LYS A 244 -7.17 15.52 -5.87
N ASP A 245 -7.30 14.92 -7.06
CA ASP A 245 -8.27 13.87 -7.35
C ASP A 245 -7.63 12.79 -8.23
N ILE A 246 -7.06 11.79 -7.58
CA ILE A 246 -6.44 10.64 -8.24
C ILE A 246 -7.47 9.81 -9.01
N GLN A 247 -8.71 9.75 -8.54
CA GLN A 247 -9.77 9.01 -9.22
C GLN A 247 -10.06 9.63 -10.59
N THR A 248 -10.20 10.93 -10.70
CA THR A 248 -10.37 11.63 -11.97
C THR A 248 -9.17 11.45 -12.90
N GLU A 249 -7.94 11.40 -12.38
CA GLU A 249 -6.75 11.09 -13.18
C GLU A 249 -6.80 9.66 -13.76
N MET A 250 -7.27 8.70 -12.97
CA MET A 250 -7.46 7.32 -13.42
C MET A 250 -8.55 7.21 -14.48
N GLU A 251 -9.70 7.84 -14.26
CA GLU A 251 -10.85 7.86 -15.19
C GLU A 251 -10.52 8.53 -16.54
N ASN A 252 -9.55 9.44 -16.56
CA ASN A 252 -9.09 10.12 -17.77
C ASN A 252 -7.85 9.47 -18.41
N SER A 253 -7.38 8.37 -17.88
CA SER A 253 -6.24 7.60 -18.41
C SER A 253 -6.72 6.32 -19.09
N SER A 254 -5.87 5.72 -19.91
CA SER A 254 -6.19 4.50 -20.64
C SER A 254 -5.59 3.25 -20.00
N CYS A 255 -4.45 3.40 -19.31
CA CYS A 255 -3.77 2.28 -18.66
C CYS A 255 -2.82 2.80 -17.57
N LEU A 256 -2.79 2.11 -16.42
CA LEU A 256 -1.82 2.38 -15.35
C LEU A 256 -0.52 1.62 -15.59
N LEU A 257 0.62 2.27 -15.40
CA LEU A 257 1.93 1.64 -15.42
C LEU A 257 2.47 1.51 -13.98
N MET A 258 2.92 0.32 -13.60
CA MET A 258 3.57 0.09 -12.32
C MET A 258 4.92 -0.61 -12.49
N THR A 259 6.00 0.11 -12.22
CA THR A 259 7.39 -0.35 -12.35
C THR A 259 8.06 -0.62 -11.00
N SER A 260 7.29 -0.73 -9.92
CA SER A 260 7.80 -0.91 -8.56
C SER A 260 8.70 -2.13 -8.44
N LYS A 261 9.73 -2.03 -7.57
CA LYS A 261 10.66 -3.13 -7.28
C LYS A 261 10.15 -4.04 -6.18
N PHE A 262 9.44 -3.49 -5.23
CA PHE A 262 8.80 -4.22 -4.13
C PHE A 262 7.61 -3.43 -3.60
N GLU A 263 6.56 -4.14 -3.24
CA GLU A 263 5.33 -3.62 -2.63
C GLU A 263 4.88 -4.56 -1.50
N GLY A 264 4.01 -4.06 -0.61
CA GLY A 264 3.19 -4.93 0.23
C GLY A 264 1.95 -5.35 -0.55
N LEU A 265 0.95 -4.49 -0.58
CA LEU A 265 -0.20 -4.56 -1.47
C LEU A 265 -0.35 -3.19 -2.12
N PRO A 266 -0.09 -3.05 -3.45
CA PRO A 266 -0.05 -1.73 -4.09
C PRO A 266 -1.46 -1.14 -4.25
N MET A 267 -1.80 -0.19 -3.38
CA MET A 267 -3.11 0.46 -3.37
C MET A 267 -3.49 1.08 -4.72
N VAL A 268 -2.50 1.59 -5.46
CA VAL A 268 -2.74 2.20 -6.78
C VAL A 268 -3.32 1.20 -7.79
N LEU A 269 -3.00 -0.09 -7.69
CA LEU A 269 -3.60 -1.14 -8.54
C LEU A 269 -5.05 -1.43 -8.12
N ILE A 270 -5.33 -1.45 -6.82
CA ILE A 270 -6.71 -1.60 -6.31
C ILE A 270 -7.56 -0.42 -6.75
N GLU A 271 -7.04 0.79 -6.61
CA GLU A 271 -7.69 2.03 -7.03
C GLU A 271 -7.96 2.06 -8.54
N ALA A 272 -6.97 1.64 -9.35
CA ALA A 272 -7.13 1.49 -10.79
C ALA A 272 -8.23 0.48 -11.14
N GLY A 273 -8.24 -0.69 -10.47
CA GLY A 273 -9.28 -1.71 -10.66
C GLY A 273 -10.67 -1.17 -10.38
N VAL A 274 -10.86 -0.43 -9.28
CA VAL A 274 -12.15 0.23 -8.96
C VAL A 274 -12.58 1.21 -10.05
N CYS A 275 -11.63 1.91 -10.68
CA CYS A 275 -11.90 2.79 -11.83
C CYS A 275 -12.00 2.02 -13.17
N ALA A 276 -12.04 0.68 -13.15
CA ALA A 276 -11.95 -0.16 -14.34
C ALA A 276 -10.73 0.15 -15.23
N LEU A 277 -9.68 0.76 -14.68
CA LEU A 277 -8.46 1.11 -15.39
C LEU A 277 -7.51 -0.09 -15.42
N PRO A 278 -7.24 -0.69 -16.58
CA PRO A 278 -6.30 -1.80 -16.68
C PRO A 278 -4.89 -1.34 -16.34
N ALA A 279 -4.06 -2.27 -15.90
CA ALA A 279 -2.67 -1.97 -15.53
C ALA A 279 -1.68 -2.90 -16.23
N ILE A 280 -0.50 -2.33 -16.54
CA ILE A 280 0.70 -3.08 -16.91
C ILE A 280 1.68 -2.96 -15.74
N SER A 281 2.03 -4.08 -15.12
CA SER A 281 2.81 -4.07 -13.89
C SER A 281 3.95 -5.08 -13.91
N TYR A 282 5.09 -4.73 -13.32
CA TYR A 282 6.05 -5.75 -12.94
C TYR A 282 5.45 -6.71 -11.90
N ASP A 283 5.76 -8.00 -12.04
CA ASP A 283 5.51 -8.99 -10.99
C ASP A 283 6.57 -8.85 -9.88
N THR A 284 6.25 -8.08 -8.87
CA THR A 284 7.08 -7.99 -7.67
C THR A 284 6.84 -9.20 -6.77
N PRO A 285 7.70 -9.46 -5.76
CA PRO A 285 7.56 -10.63 -4.89
C PRO A 285 6.19 -10.79 -4.24
N THR A 286 5.47 -9.67 -4.01
CA THR A 286 4.09 -9.67 -3.47
C THR A 286 3.29 -8.51 -4.04
N GLY A 287 1.98 -8.66 -4.08
CA GLY A 287 1.00 -7.61 -4.35
C GLY A 287 0.40 -7.61 -5.75
N PRO A 288 1.15 -7.37 -6.83
CA PRO A 288 0.55 -7.23 -8.16
C PRO A 288 -0.30 -8.43 -8.59
N SER A 289 0.22 -9.64 -8.50
CA SER A 289 -0.50 -10.86 -8.87
C SER A 289 -1.52 -11.34 -7.83
N ASP A 290 -1.65 -10.66 -6.68
CA ASP A 290 -2.82 -10.79 -5.81
C ASP A 290 -4.00 -9.92 -6.28
N ILE A 291 -3.70 -8.88 -7.10
CA ILE A 291 -4.67 -7.90 -7.58
C ILE A 291 -5.00 -8.12 -9.06
N ILE A 292 -3.99 -8.39 -9.87
CA ILE A 292 -4.11 -8.56 -11.32
C ILE A 292 -4.09 -10.04 -11.67
N SER A 293 -5.14 -10.51 -12.33
CA SER A 293 -5.13 -11.78 -13.05
C SER A 293 -4.58 -11.52 -14.45
N ASP A 294 -3.39 -12.07 -14.75
CA ASP A 294 -2.69 -11.79 -16.00
C ASP A 294 -3.54 -12.10 -17.23
N SER A 295 -3.49 -11.21 -18.22
CA SER A 295 -4.25 -11.29 -19.46
C SER A 295 -5.79 -11.32 -19.30
N LYS A 296 -6.30 -11.14 -18.07
CA LYS A 296 -7.72 -10.99 -17.74
C LYS A 296 -8.03 -9.59 -17.24
N SER A 297 -7.28 -9.08 -16.26
CA SER A 297 -7.53 -7.78 -15.61
C SER A 297 -6.37 -6.80 -15.71
N GLY A 298 -5.33 -7.17 -16.42
CA GLY A 298 -4.11 -6.41 -16.67
C GLY A 298 -3.03 -7.30 -17.26
N LEU A 299 -1.84 -6.75 -17.43
CA LEU A 299 -0.69 -7.48 -17.96
C LEU A 299 0.42 -7.52 -16.91
N ILE A 300 0.86 -8.72 -16.57
CA ILE A 300 1.94 -8.97 -15.62
C ILE A 300 3.25 -9.22 -16.35
N VAL A 301 4.25 -8.45 -16.04
CA VAL A 301 5.58 -8.51 -16.67
C VAL A 301 6.60 -8.99 -15.63
N SER A 302 7.39 -9.98 -16.01
CA SER A 302 8.51 -10.45 -15.17
C SER A 302 9.39 -9.29 -14.75
N PHE A 303 9.80 -9.30 -13.48
CA PHE A 303 10.57 -8.22 -12.89
C PHE A 303 11.82 -7.86 -13.73
N HIS A 304 12.04 -6.56 -13.96
CA HIS A 304 13.10 -5.99 -14.81
C HIS A 304 13.07 -6.33 -16.32
N ASN A 305 12.07 -7.04 -16.83
CA ASN A 305 11.96 -7.28 -18.26
C ASN A 305 11.34 -6.06 -18.99
N GLN A 306 12.14 -5.00 -19.10
CA GLN A 306 11.74 -3.75 -19.78
C GLN A 306 11.34 -3.96 -21.24
N LYS A 307 11.95 -4.94 -21.95
CA LYS A 307 11.64 -5.22 -23.34
C LYS A 307 10.21 -5.72 -23.46
N TYR A 308 9.86 -6.74 -22.69
CA TYR A 308 8.50 -7.29 -22.67
C TYR A 308 7.47 -6.28 -22.13
N PHE A 309 7.86 -5.43 -21.17
CA PHE A 309 6.98 -4.34 -20.69
C PHE A 309 6.58 -3.40 -21.83
N VAL A 310 7.53 -3.01 -22.69
CA VAL A 310 7.26 -2.19 -23.87
C VAL A 310 6.43 -2.95 -24.91
N GLU A 311 6.65 -4.24 -25.09
CA GLU A 311 5.86 -5.10 -25.96
C GLU A 311 4.39 -5.16 -25.48
N CYS A 312 4.15 -5.33 -24.19
CA CYS A 312 2.82 -5.25 -23.58
C CYS A 312 2.15 -3.90 -23.80
N MET A 313 2.91 -2.79 -23.66
CA MET A 313 2.38 -1.45 -23.95
C MET A 313 2.00 -1.32 -25.43
N LEU A 314 2.83 -1.80 -26.37
CA LEU A 314 2.55 -1.74 -27.81
C LEU A 314 1.34 -2.62 -28.16
N GLN A 315 1.23 -3.82 -27.60
CA GLN A 315 0.05 -4.67 -27.78
C GLN A 315 -1.20 -3.93 -27.30
N PHE A 316 -1.16 -3.37 -26.09
CA PHE A 316 -2.28 -2.63 -25.50
C PHE A 316 -2.76 -1.46 -26.38
N VAL A 317 -1.84 -0.67 -26.97
CA VAL A 317 -2.21 0.52 -27.77
C VAL A 317 -2.83 0.17 -29.11
N HIS A 318 -2.56 -1.01 -29.66
CA HIS A 318 -3.04 -1.44 -30.98
C HIS A 318 -4.25 -2.38 -30.93
N ASP A 319 -4.65 -2.86 -29.76
CA ASP A 319 -5.70 -3.87 -29.57
C ASP A 319 -6.82 -3.31 -28.67
N PHE A 320 -7.86 -2.77 -29.29
CA PHE A 320 -9.01 -2.20 -28.56
C PHE A 320 -9.82 -3.30 -27.83
N GLU A 321 -9.93 -4.49 -28.39
CA GLU A 321 -10.63 -5.60 -27.73
C GLU A 321 -9.90 -6.01 -26.44
N LEU A 322 -8.58 -6.05 -26.49
CA LEU A 322 -7.75 -6.28 -25.31
C LEU A 322 -7.95 -5.16 -24.26
N GLN A 323 -7.97 -3.89 -24.68
CA GLN A 323 -8.22 -2.76 -23.75
C GLN A 323 -9.53 -2.95 -23.01
N GLN A 324 -10.62 -3.25 -23.73
CA GLN A 324 -11.94 -3.46 -23.15
C GLN A 324 -11.97 -4.69 -22.24
N LYS A 325 -11.45 -5.81 -22.70
CA LYS A 325 -11.36 -7.04 -21.91
C LYS A 325 -10.64 -6.84 -20.58
N LEU A 326 -9.48 -6.17 -20.62
CA LEU A 326 -8.68 -5.91 -19.42
C LEU A 326 -9.38 -4.94 -18.47
N SER A 327 -10.11 -3.96 -19.00
CA SER A 327 -10.90 -3.01 -18.23
C SER A 327 -12.05 -3.70 -17.47
N ASP A 328 -12.82 -4.53 -18.16
CA ASP A 328 -13.92 -5.27 -17.55
C ASP A 328 -13.40 -6.25 -16.49
N GLY A 329 -12.29 -6.93 -16.78
CA GLY A 329 -11.61 -7.80 -15.82
C GLY A 329 -11.04 -7.05 -14.61
N ALA A 330 -10.48 -5.85 -14.81
CA ALA A 330 -9.96 -5.04 -13.70
C ALA A 330 -11.07 -4.63 -12.73
N LYS A 331 -12.25 -4.25 -13.26
CA LYS A 331 -13.44 -3.95 -12.46
C LYS A 331 -13.91 -5.19 -11.69
N GLU A 332 -14.08 -6.33 -12.35
CA GLU A 332 -14.50 -7.59 -11.73
C GLU A 332 -13.55 -7.98 -10.58
N GLU A 333 -12.25 -7.99 -10.83
CA GLU A 333 -11.24 -8.34 -9.83
C GLU A 333 -11.20 -7.37 -8.64
N SER A 334 -11.57 -6.09 -8.85
CA SER A 334 -11.58 -5.09 -7.78
C SER A 334 -12.66 -5.35 -6.72
N GLU A 335 -13.70 -6.13 -7.01
CA GLU A 335 -14.79 -6.43 -6.08
C GLU A 335 -14.30 -7.16 -4.81
N LYS A 336 -13.24 -7.98 -4.92
CA LYS A 336 -12.63 -8.64 -3.77
C LYS A 336 -11.99 -7.66 -2.77
N PHE A 337 -11.68 -6.43 -3.21
CA PHE A 337 -11.17 -5.34 -2.36
C PHE A 337 -12.28 -4.36 -1.93
N CYS A 338 -13.54 -4.74 -2.13
CA CYS A 338 -14.68 -3.95 -1.70
C CYS A 338 -14.62 -3.75 -0.18
N LYS A 339 -14.85 -2.49 0.24
CA LYS A 339 -14.77 -2.09 1.64
C LYS A 339 -15.65 -2.96 2.56
N GLN A 340 -16.89 -3.26 2.14
CA GLN A 340 -17.82 -4.05 2.93
C GLN A 340 -17.26 -5.46 3.22
N ASN A 341 -16.73 -6.13 2.21
CA ASN A 341 -16.15 -7.47 2.34
C ASN A 341 -14.94 -7.47 3.30
N ILE A 342 -14.06 -6.49 3.14
CA ILE A 342 -12.88 -6.34 4.00
C ILE A 342 -13.28 -6.04 5.45
N LEU A 343 -14.27 -5.17 5.66
CA LEU A 343 -14.77 -4.88 7.01
C LEU A 343 -15.46 -6.09 7.67
N CYS A 344 -16.16 -6.94 6.90
CA CYS A 344 -16.68 -8.20 7.43
C CYS A 344 -15.56 -9.12 7.94
N GLN A 345 -14.49 -9.29 7.15
CA GLN A 345 -13.33 -10.09 7.57
C GLN A 345 -12.66 -9.53 8.84
N TRP A 346 -12.52 -8.21 8.95
CA TRP A 346 -12.03 -7.59 10.18
C TRP A 346 -12.95 -7.84 11.37
N LYS A 347 -14.28 -7.77 11.19
CA LYS A 347 -15.23 -8.09 12.25
C LYS A 347 -15.12 -9.53 12.72
N GLU A 348 -14.92 -10.48 11.81
CA GLU A 348 -14.74 -11.91 12.15
C GLU A 348 -13.53 -12.13 13.06
N ILE A 349 -12.41 -11.46 12.83
CA ILE A 349 -11.22 -11.62 13.67
C ILE A 349 -11.26 -10.80 14.96
N LEU A 350 -12.17 -9.83 15.06
CA LEU A 350 -12.38 -9.00 16.24
C LEU A 350 -13.50 -9.52 17.16
N ASN A 351 -14.13 -10.62 16.83
CA ASN A 351 -15.07 -11.34 17.68
C ASN A 351 -14.34 -12.48 18.42
#